data_1e4815d44bafcb3ce21f61c25d604897
#
_entry.id   1e4815d44bafcb3ce21f61c25d604897
#
_cell.length_a   1.000
_cell.length_b   1.000
_cell.length_c   1.000
_cell.angle_alpha   90.00
_cell.angle_beta   90.00
_cell.angle_gamma   90.00
#
_symmetry.space_group_name_H-M   'P 1'
#
loop_
_entity.id
_entity.type
_entity.pdbx_description
1 polymer ?
#
loop_
_entity_poly.entity_id
_entity_poly.type
_entity_poly.pdbx_seq_one_letter_code
_entity_poly.pdbx_strand_id
1 'polypeptide(L)'
;IVRNQGTIFLGGPPLVKAAIGEVVSAEDLGGGDVHTRLSGVADHLAENDHHALALARQVVANLNWRKPGQLRLQPPRPPRADPAELHGVIPVDARKPFDVREIIARIVDGSEFDEFKARYGSTLVCGFAHIEGMPVGIVANNGVLFGESAMKGAHFIELCCQRRVPLVFLQNITGFMVGRKHESEGIAKHGAKMVTAVATATVPKFTVIIGGSFGAGNYGMCGRAYSPRFLWMWPNARISVMGGEQAASVLATVKRDGIEAKGGQWSADEEAAFKKPILEQFEHQAHPYYASARLWDDGVIDPADTRRVLALGLSASLNAPIPERPQFGVFRM
;
A
#
# COMPACT_ATOMS: atom_id res chain seq x y z
N ILE A 1 -19.78 -1.71 23.61
CA ILE A 1 -18.73 -1.67 24.63
C ILE A 1 -18.32 -3.09 25.01
N VAL A 2 -17.01 -3.32 25.23
CA VAL A 2 -16.49 -4.63 25.64
C VAL A 2 -16.41 -4.71 27.17
N ARG A 3 -17.02 -5.74 27.78
CA ARG A 3 -17.05 -5.95 29.21
C ARG A 3 -15.67 -6.02 29.82
N ASN A 4 -15.45 -5.34 30.95
CA ASN A 4 -14.19 -5.28 31.67
C ASN A 4 -12.98 -4.73 30.88
N GLN A 5 -13.21 -4.11 29.73
CA GLN A 5 -12.15 -3.49 28.89
C GLN A 5 -12.49 -2.06 28.53
N GLY A 6 -13.73 -1.80 28.08
CA GLY A 6 -14.18 -0.48 27.71
C GLY A 6 -14.81 0.28 28.86
N THR A 7 -14.45 1.54 29.03
CA THR A 7 -15.10 2.43 29.99
C THR A 7 -15.42 3.77 29.35
N ILE A 8 -16.55 4.37 29.71
CA ILE A 8 -17.00 5.68 29.24
C ILE A 8 -17.36 6.52 30.45
N PHE A 9 -16.71 7.66 30.64
CA PHE A 9 -17.06 8.62 31.70
C PHE A 9 -16.52 10.03 31.38
N LEU A 10 -17.13 11.06 31.91
CA LEU A 10 -16.67 12.45 31.76
C LEU A 10 -15.43 12.70 32.62
N GLY A 11 -15.37 12.10 33.79
CA GLY A 11 -14.24 12.18 34.71
C GLY A 11 -13.93 10.80 35.28
N GLY A 12 -12.69 10.34 35.16
CA GLY A 12 -12.26 9.04 35.66
C GLY A 12 -12.22 8.96 37.20
N PRO A 13 -12.06 7.78 37.79
CA PRO A 13 -12.06 7.57 39.24
C PRO A 13 -11.14 8.52 40.03
N PRO A 14 -9.92 8.86 39.58
CA PRO A 14 -9.08 9.83 40.30
C PRO A 14 -9.70 11.23 40.36
N LEU A 15 -10.37 11.68 39.28
CA LEU A 15 -11.02 12.98 39.25
C LEU A 15 -12.25 13.01 40.16
N VAL A 16 -13.09 11.95 40.14
CA VAL A 16 -14.25 11.80 41.01
C VAL A 16 -13.84 11.85 42.50
N LYS A 17 -12.75 11.13 42.83
CA LYS A 17 -12.20 11.16 44.21
C LYS A 17 -11.73 12.55 44.61
N ALA A 18 -11.04 13.26 43.69
CA ALA A 18 -10.55 14.61 44.00
C ALA A 18 -11.67 15.63 44.11
N ALA A 19 -12.72 15.49 43.30
CA ALA A 19 -13.81 16.49 43.24
C ALA A 19 -14.84 16.32 44.37
N ILE A 20 -15.22 15.10 44.72
CA ILE A 20 -16.31 14.81 45.66
C ILE A 20 -15.94 13.77 46.74
N GLY A 21 -14.72 13.26 46.76
CA GLY A 21 -14.24 12.28 47.74
C GLY A 21 -14.73 10.83 47.54
N GLU A 22 -15.51 10.56 46.49
CA GLU A 22 -16.04 9.24 46.19
C GLU A 22 -14.95 8.33 45.65
N VAL A 23 -14.84 7.11 46.21
CA VAL A 23 -13.94 6.06 45.73
C VAL A 23 -14.73 5.04 44.96
N VAL A 24 -14.56 4.96 43.67
CA VAL A 24 -15.28 4.09 42.76
C VAL A 24 -14.31 3.44 41.76
N SER A 25 -14.58 2.21 41.32
CA SER A 25 -13.80 1.56 40.26
C SER A 25 -14.16 2.13 38.89
N ALA A 26 -13.29 1.99 37.88
CA ALA A 26 -13.61 2.39 36.52
C ALA A 26 -14.80 1.62 35.92
N GLU A 27 -14.93 0.33 36.26
CA GLU A 27 -16.04 -0.52 35.81
C GLU A 27 -17.37 -0.11 36.46
N ASP A 28 -17.40 0.18 37.78
CA ASP A 28 -18.61 0.62 38.48
C ASP A 28 -18.99 2.06 38.09
N LEU A 29 -18.05 2.89 37.74
CA LEU A 29 -18.30 4.27 37.33
C LEU A 29 -18.86 4.37 35.90
N GLY A 30 -18.31 3.60 34.97
CA GLY A 30 -18.65 3.73 33.55
C GLY A 30 -18.29 2.52 32.72
N GLY A 31 -18.34 1.33 33.25
CA GLY A 31 -18.09 0.09 32.55
C GLY A 31 -19.27 -0.38 31.69
N GLY A 32 -19.08 -1.50 31.03
CA GLY A 32 -20.03 -2.03 30.06
C GLY A 32 -21.42 -2.31 30.66
N ASP A 33 -21.49 -2.91 31.82
CA ASP A 33 -22.78 -3.20 32.49
C ASP A 33 -23.51 -1.92 32.93
N VAL A 34 -22.80 -0.90 33.39
CA VAL A 34 -23.37 0.40 33.73
C VAL A 34 -24.05 1.04 32.53
N HIS A 35 -23.34 1.09 31.41
CA HIS A 35 -23.78 1.82 30.21
C HIS A 35 -24.80 1.08 29.36
N THR A 36 -24.84 -0.25 29.41
CA THR A 36 -25.83 -1.02 28.67
C THR A 36 -27.12 -1.34 29.48
N ARG A 37 -27.05 -1.25 30.82
CA ARG A 37 -28.21 -1.57 31.68
C ARG A 37 -28.82 -0.40 32.42
N LEU A 38 -27.99 0.53 32.88
CA LEU A 38 -28.44 1.61 33.76
C LEU A 38 -28.56 2.95 33.04
N SER A 39 -27.52 3.37 32.34
CA SER A 39 -27.47 4.69 31.69
C SER A 39 -27.97 4.72 30.25
N GLY A 40 -27.91 3.58 29.55
CA GLY A 40 -28.29 3.50 28.14
C GLY A 40 -27.30 4.25 27.18
N VAL A 41 -26.11 4.57 27.64
CA VAL A 41 -25.10 5.24 26.81
C VAL A 41 -24.54 4.30 25.71
N ALA A 42 -24.46 3.00 26.00
CA ALA A 42 -24.06 1.98 25.04
C ALA A 42 -25.22 1.05 24.70
N ASP A 43 -25.38 0.73 23.39
CA ASP A 43 -26.49 -0.08 22.90
C ASP A 43 -26.24 -1.58 23.06
N HIS A 44 -24.97 -2.00 22.99
CA HIS A 44 -24.58 -3.41 23.00
C HIS A 44 -23.44 -3.70 23.96
N LEU A 45 -23.56 -4.77 24.74
CA LEU A 45 -22.48 -5.32 25.55
C LEU A 45 -21.83 -6.49 24.81
N ALA A 46 -20.55 -6.39 24.55
CA ALA A 46 -19.74 -7.47 23.99
C ALA A 46 -18.90 -8.14 25.08
N GLU A 47 -18.76 -9.46 25.02
CA GLU A 47 -17.95 -10.22 25.99
C GLU A 47 -16.45 -10.14 25.69
N ASN A 48 -16.08 -9.87 24.42
CA ASN A 48 -14.72 -9.71 23.92
C ASN A 48 -14.72 -9.03 22.55
N ASP A 49 -13.54 -8.76 22.00
CA ASP A 49 -13.38 -8.08 20.71
C ASP A 49 -14.02 -8.83 19.54
N HIS A 50 -13.92 -10.16 19.51
CA HIS A 50 -14.58 -10.97 18.48
C HIS A 50 -16.10 -10.82 18.52
N HIS A 51 -16.69 -10.82 19.72
CA HIS A 51 -18.12 -10.58 19.89
C HIS A 51 -18.49 -9.15 19.49
N ALA A 52 -17.68 -8.15 19.83
CA ALA A 52 -17.89 -6.77 19.40
C ALA A 52 -17.91 -6.63 17.87
N LEU A 53 -16.97 -7.28 17.18
CA LEU A 53 -16.94 -7.31 15.71
C LEU A 53 -18.16 -8.03 15.11
N ALA A 54 -18.63 -9.10 15.74
CA ALA A 54 -19.84 -9.79 15.30
C ALA A 54 -21.08 -8.89 15.44
N LEU A 55 -21.24 -8.21 16.58
CA LEU A 55 -22.31 -7.24 16.81
C LEU A 55 -22.24 -6.07 15.80
N ALA A 56 -21.07 -5.53 15.55
CA ALA A 56 -20.88 -4.46 14.55
C ALA A 56 -21.32 -4.91 13.15
N ARG A 57 -20.98 -6.14 12.74
CA ARG A 57 -21.45 -6.71 11.46
C ARG A 57 -22.97 -6.85 11.42
N GLN A 58 -23.59 -7.26 12.53
CA GLN A 58 -25.05 -7.36 12.62
C GLN A 58 -25.71 -5.99 12.52
N VAL A 59 -25.18 -4.98 13.18
CA VAL A 59 -25.67 -3.59 13.08
C VAL A 59 -25.59 -3.10 11.63
N VAL A 60 -24.44 -3.30 10.96
CA VAL A 60 -24.27 -2.93 9.54
C VAL A 60 -25.26 -3.67 8.64
N ALA A 61 -25.52 -4.96 8.89
CA ALA A 61 -26.48 -5.74 8.10
C ALA A 61 -27.92 -5.17 8.21
N ASN A 62 -28.25 -4.55 9.33
CA ASN A 62 -29.57 -3.99 9.60
C ASN A 62 -29.77 -2.55 9.04
N LEU A 63 -28.75 -1.91 8.47
CA LEU A 63 -28.83 -0.54 7.95
C LEU A 63 -29.68 -0.39 6.69
N ASN A 64 -30.13 -1.47 6.07
CA ASN A 64 -30.83 -1.45 4.76
C ASN A 64 -30.06 -0.67 3.69
N TRP A 65 -28.72 -0.72 3.77
CA TRP A 65 -27.84 0.00 2.85
C TRP A 65 -27.81 -0.67 1.48
N ARG A 66 -27.90 0.15 0.42
CA ARG A 66 -27.72 -0.30 -0.98
C ARG A 66 -26.56 0.45 -1.59
N LYS A 67 -25.60 -0.29 -2.16
CA LYS A 67 -24.50 0.31 -2.91
C LYS A 67 -25.02 1.00 -4.16
N PRO A 68 -24.55 2.23 -4.48
CA PRO A 68 -24.84 2.85 -5.75
C PRO A 68 -24.21 2.03 -6.90
N GLY A 69 -24.98 1.72 -7.94
CA GLY A 69 -24.49 1.05 -9.13
C GLY A 69 -23.66 2.00 -9.99
N GLN A 70 -22.33 1.94 -9.88
CA GLN A 70 -21.40 2.85 -10.57
C GLN A 70 -20.57 2.18 -11.66
N LEU A 71 -20.40 0.86 -11.57
CA LEU A 71 -19.57 0.07 -12.47
C LEU A 71 -20.41 -1.03 -13.12
N ARG A 72 -20.06 -1.36 -14.36
CA ARG A 72 -20.60 -2.54 -15.02
C ARG A 72 -19.88 -3.77 -14.47
N LEU A 73 -20.53 -4.49 -13.58
CA LEU A 73 -20.02 -5.73 -13.03
C LEU A 73 -20.25 -6.90 -14.00
N GLN A 74 -19.34 -7.87 -13.95
CA GLN A 74 -19.46 -9.15 -14.64
C GLN A 74 -19.60 -10.29 -13.61
N PRO A 75 -20.08 -11.49 -14.03
CA PRO A 75 -19.98 -12.67 -13.18
C PRO A 75 -18.52 -12.96 -12.82
N PRO A 76 -18.18 -13.16 -11.53
CA PRO A 76 -16.82 -13.51 -11.12
C PRO A 76 -16.36 -14.81 -11.77
N ARG A 77 -15.10 -14.85 -12.17
CA ARG A 77 -14.46 -16.06 -12.71
C ARG A 77 -13.15 -16.33 -11.97
N PRO A 78 -12.90 -17.56 -11.50
CA PRO A 78 -11.61 -17.88 -10.88
C PRO A 78 -10.46 -17.66 -11.88
N PRO A 79 -9.27 -17.32 -11.42
CA PRO A 79 -8.07 -17.36 -12.27
C PRO A 79 -7.86 -18.76 -12.84
N ARG A 80 -7.25 -18.86 -14.02
CA ARG A 80 -6.82 -20.16 -14.60
C ARG A 80 -5.52 -20.64 -13.96
N ALA A 81 -4.64 -19.72 -13.57
CA ALA A 81 -3.43 -20.01 -12.82
C ALA A 81 -3.74 -20.07 -11.31
N ASP A 82 -3.16 -21.02 -10.59
CA ASP A 82 -3.43 -21.22 -9.17
C ASP A 82 -2.86 -20.06 -8.32
N PRO A 83 -3.68 -19.34 -7.54
CA PRO A 83 -3.20 -18.31 -6.63
C PRO A 83 -2.16 -18.80 -5.60
N ALA A 84 -2.19 -20.08 -5.20
CA ALA A 84 -1.21 -20.65 -4.27
C ALA A 84 0.23 -20.63 -4.82
N GLU A 85 0.40 -20.62 -6.15
CA GLU A 85 1.71 -20.52 -6.79
C GLU A 85 2.37 -19.15 -6.57
N LEU A 86 1.63 -18.13 -6.12
CA LEU A 86 2.19 -16.79 -5.78
C LEU A 86 3.29 -16.87 -4.73
N HIS A 87 3.30 -17.89 -3.88
CA HIS A 87 4.39 -18.12 -2.92
C HIS A 87 5.75 -18.42 -3.59
N GLY A 88 5.76 -18.83 -4.85
CA GLY A 88 6.96 -19.18 -5.61
C GLY A 88 7.29 -18.29 -6.79
N VAL A 89 6.42 -17.32 -7.15
CA VAL A 89 6.61 -16.48 -8.35
C VAL A 89 7.76 -15.50 -8.17
N ILE A 90 7.91 -14.91 -6.99
CA ILE A 90 9.00 -13.95 -6.72
C ILE A 90 10.23 -14.73 -6.22
N PRO A 91 11.39 -14.57 -6.92
CA PRO A 91 12.63 -15.20 -6.48
C PRO A 91 13.07 -14.70 -5.10
N VAL A 92 13.65 -15.58 -4.29
CA VAL A 92 14.26 -15.23 -3.00
C VAL A 92 15.39 -14.20 -3.18
N ASP A 93 16.21 -14.38 -4.23
CA ASP A 93 17.22 -13.38 -4.60
C ASP A 93 16.55 -12.23 -5.37
N ALA A 94 16.40 -11.08 -4.70
CA ALA A 94 15.76 -9.89 -5.25
C ALA A 94 16.45 -9.32 -6.51
N ARG A 95 17.68 -9.77 -6.84
CA ARG A 95 18.40 -9.39 -8.07
C ARG A 95 17.91 -10.17 -9.30
N LYS A 96 17.23 -11.30 -9.08
CA LYS A 96 16.68 -12.09 -10.18
C LYS A 96 15.36 -11.47 -10.65
N PRO A 97 15.25 -11.14 -11.96
CA PRO A 97 14.01 -10.62 -12.51
C PRO A 97 12.93 -11.71 -12.56
N PHE A 98 11.69 -11.27 -12.48
CA PHE A 98 10.50 -12.08 -12.77
C PHE A 98 9.53 -11.22 -13.58
N ASP A 99 8.63 -11.86 -14.32
CA ASP A 99 7.59 -11.14 -15.07
C ASP A 99 6.37 -10.93 -14.17
N VAL A 100 5.99 -9.68 -13.94
CA VAL A 100 4.84 -9.33 -13.10
C VAL A 100 3.50 -9.82 -13.67
N ARG A 101 3.46 -10.17 -14.96
CA ARG A 101 2.27 -10.78 -15.58
C ARG A 101 1.93 -12.13 -14.96
N GLU A 102 2.90 -12.84 -14.41
CA GLU A 102 2.69 -14.08 -13.66
C GLU A 102 1.87 -13.83 -12.38
N ILE A 103 2.08 -12.69 -11.72
CA ILE A 103 1.26 -12.29 -10.57
C ILE A 103 -0.13 -11.90 -11.05
N ILE A 104 -0.23 -11.06 -12.08
CA ILE A 104 -1.51 -10.60 -12.64
C ILE A 104 -2.39 -11.79 -13.01
N ALA A 105 -1.83 -12.79 -13.70
CA ALA A 105 -2.58 -13.99 -14.13
C ALA A 105 -3.19 -14.79 -12.96
N ARG A 106 -2.63 -14.68 -11.74
CA ARG A 106 -3.10 -15.40 -10.55
C ARG A 106 -4.08 -14.60 -9.68
N ILE A 107 -4.32 -13.34 -10.03
CA ILE A 107 -5.23 -12.47 -9.24
C ILE A 107 -6.45 -11.98 -10.02
N VAL A 108 -6.42 -12.02 -11.37
CA VAL A 108 -7.50 -11.51 -12.20
C VAL A 108 -8.44 -12.60 -12.70
N ASP A 109 -9.66 -12.23 -13.00
CA ASP A 109 -10.72 -13.11 -13.50
C ASP A 109 -10.30 -13.81 -14.80
N GLY A 110 -10.37 -15.16 -14.79
CA GLY A 110 -10.02 -16.00 -15.93
C GLY A 110 -8.58 -15.87 -16.41
N SER A 111 -7.69 -15.24 -15.61
CA SER A 111 -6.33 -14.85 -16.00
C SER A 111 -6.30 -13.96 -17.27
N GLU A 112 -7.36 -13.22 -17.50
CA GLU A 112 -7.51 -12.35 -18.68
C GLU A 112 -7.04 -10.94 -18.36
N PHE A 113 -6.10 -10.46 -19.17
CA PHE A 113 -5.48 -9.15 -19.01
C PHE A 113 -5.32 -8.46 -20.36
N ASP A 114 -5.97 -7.32 -20.56
CA ASP A 114 -5.86 -6.48 -21.76
C ASP A 114 -4.76 -5.45 -21.56
N GLU A 115 -3.54 -5.78 -22.01
CA GLU A 115 -2.35 -4.98 -21.80
C GLU A 115 -2.31 -3.74 -22.68
N PHE A 116 -2.26 -2.58 -22.05
CA PHE A 116 -2.12 -1.27 -22.69
C PHE A 116 -0.67 -1.01 -23.08
N LYS A 117 -0.43 -0.70 -24.36
CA LYS A 117 0.91 -0.39 -24.90
C LYS A 117 1.98 -1.41 -24.51
N ALA A 118 1.71 -2.70 -24.69
CA ALA A 118 2.60 -3.81 -24.29
C ALA A 118 4.05 -3.66 -24.80
N ARG A 119 4.24 -3.05 -25.98
CA ARG A 119 5.56 -2.88 -26.63
C ARG A 119 6.29 -1.57 -26.26
N TYR A 120 5.64 -0.66 -25.53
CA TYR A 120 6.21 0.63 -25.12
C TYR A 120 6.36 0.71 -23.60
N GLY A 121 7.50 1.20 -23.12
CA GLY A 121 7.74 1.30 -21.68
C GLY A 121 7.58 -0.03 -20.96
N SER A 122 8.25 -1.10 -21.43
CA SER A 122 8.03 -2.50 -21.03
C SER A 122 8.36 -2.79 -19.56
N THR A 123 9.09 -1.89 -18.87
CA THR A 123 9.39 -2.01 -17.45
C THR A 123 8.23 -1.57 -16.53
N LEU A 124 7.14 -1.09 -17.13
CA LEU A 124 5.86 -0.87 -16.47
C LEU A 124 4.76 -1.57 -17.26
N VAL A 125 4.07 -2.50 -16.65
CA VAL A 125 2.92 -3.21 -17.22
C VAL A 125 1.64 -2.48 -16.80
N CYS A 126 0.84 -2.04 -17.77
CA CYS A 126 -0.45 -1.39 -17.55
C CYS A 126 -1.51 -2.13 -18.35
N GLY A 127 -2.70 -2.31 -17.80
CA GLY A 127 -3.80 -2.94 -18.54
C GLY A 127 -5.09 -3.06 -17.76
N PHE A 128 -6.15 -3.46 -18.45
CA PHE A 128 -7.48 -3.65 -17.90
C PHE A 128 -7.75 -5.13 -17.59
N ALA A 129 -8.42 -5.37 -16.48
CA ALA A 129 -8.82 -6.70 -16.03
C ALA A 129 -10.11 -6.62 -15.19
N HIS A 130 -10.53 -7.76 -14.65
CA HIS A 130 -11.57 -7.83 -13.65
C HIS A 130 -11.06 -8.60 -12.42
N ILE A 131 -11.49 -8.20 -11.24
CA ILE A 131 -11.27 -8.91 -9.98
C ILE A 131 -12.65 -9.11 -9.34
N GLU A 132 -13.06 -10.37 -9.16
CA GLU A 132 -14.40 -10.71 -8.66
C GLU A 132 -15.50 -9.97 -9.42
N GLY A 133 -15.40 -9.93 -10.76
CA GLY A 133 -16.34 -9.27 -11.65
C GLY A 133 -16.24 -7.74 -11.71
N MET A 134 -15.44 -7.12 -10.86
CA MET A 134 -15.24 -5.66 -10.81
C MET A 134 -14.13 -5.24 -11.79
N PRO A 135 -14.37 -4.26 -12.69
CA PRO A 135 -13.35 -3.78 -13.60
C PRO A 135 -12.25 -3.04 -12.85
N VAL A 136 -11.01 -3.27 -13.21
CA VAL A 136 -9.82 -2.64 -12.64
C VAL A 136 -8.81 -2.26 -13.70
N GLY A 137 -8.09 -1.16 -13.50
CA GLY A 137 -6.85 -0.84 -14.20
C GLY A 137 -5.67 -1.24 -13.34
N ILE A 138 -4.78 -2.06 -13.86
CA ILE A 138 -3.58 -2.52 -13.16
C ILE A 138 -2.38 -1.75 -13.66
N VAL A 139 -1.56 -1.25 -12.73
CA VAL A 139 -0.26 -0.61 -12.95
C VAL A 139 0.77 -1.40 -12.16
N ALA A 140 1.67 -2.10 -12.83
CA ALA A 140 2.58 -3.04 -12.20
C ALA A 140 4.04 -2.83 -12.63
N ASN A 141 4.97 -2.83 -11.69
CA ASN A 141 6.39 -2.74 -12.00
C ASN A 141 6.90 -4.05 -12.61
N ASN A 142 7.66 -3.92 -13.69
CA ASN A 142 8.39 -5.00 -14.33
C ASN A 142 9.87 -4.62 -14.52
N GLY A 143 10.39 -3.80 -13.62
CA GLY A 143 11.75 -3.27 -13.62
C GLY A 143 11.81 -1.80 -13.21
N VAL A 144 12.94 -1.17 -13.48
CA VAL A 144 13.22 0.25 -13.20
C VAL A 144 12.32 1.14 -14.05
N LEU A 145 11.87 2.27 -13.51
CA LEU A 145 11.06 3.24 -14.28
C LEU A 145 11.94 4.13 -15.16
N PHE A 146 11.74 4.04 -16.46
CA PHE A 146 12.29 4.94 -17.48
C PHE A 146 11.29 6.05 -17.82
N GLY A 147 11.71 7.04 -18.60
CA GLY A 147 10.86 8.13 -19.04
C GLY A 147 9.60 7.66 -19.79
N GLU A 148 9.78 6.72 -20.71
CA GLU A 148 8.67 6.12 -21.48
C GLU A 148 7.73 5.32 -20.60
N SER A 149 8.24 4.61 -19.58
CA SER A 149 7.41 3.89 -18.59
C SER A 149 6.57 4.85 -17.78
N ALA A 150 7.16 5.97 -17.33
CA ALA A 150 6.45 7.01 -16.60
C ALA A 150 5.35 7.68 -17.46
N MET A 151 5.64 7.98 -18.74
CA MET A 151 4.64 8.52 -19.66
C MET A 151 3.50 7.54 -19.94
N LYS A 152 3.82 6.25 -20.11
CA LYS A 152 2.80 5.18 -20.23
C LYS A 152 1.91 5.12 -19.00
N GLY A 153 2.52 5.13 -17.81
CA GLY A 153 1.80 5.10 -16.54
C GLY A 153 0.86 6.30 -16.36
N ALA A 154 1.36 7.52 -16.62
CA ALA A 154 0.54 8.73 -16.55
C ALA A 154 -0.67 8.65 -17.48
N HIS A 155 -0.46 8.31 -18.75
CA HIS A 155 -1.54 8.18 -19.73
C HIS A 155 -2.56 7.11 -19.30
N PHE A 156 -2.11 5.96 -18.83
CA PHE A 156 -3.02 4.88 -18.42
C PHE A 156 -3.86 5.26 -17.20
N ILE A 157 -3.27 5.92 -16.20
CA ILE A 157 -3.96 6.42 -15.00
C ILE A 157 -5.06 7.42 -15.40
N GLU A 158 -4.76 8.35 -16.32
CA GLU A 158 -5.75 9.30 -16.83
C GLU A 158 -6.92 8.60 -17.53
N LEU A 159 -6.63 7.60 -18.38
CA LEU A 159 -7.69 6.80 -19.04
C LEU A 159 -8.57 6.07 -18.02
N CYS A 160 -7.98 5.49 -16.97
CA CYS A 160 -8.75 4.84 -15.90
C CYS A 160 -9.66 5.85 -15.20
N CYS A 161 -9.18 7.06 -14.91
CA CYS A 161 -9.99 8.11 -14.31
C CYS A 161 -11.15 8.56 -15.21
N GLN A 162 -10.90 8.76 -16.52
CA GLN A 162 -11.95 9.11 -17.47
C GLN A 162 -13.01 8.02 -17.60
N ARG A 163 -12.61 6.75 -17.52
CA ARG A 163 -13.51 5.59 -17.57
C ARG A 163 -14.11 5.22 -16.23
N ARG A 164 -13.73 5.92 -15.15
CA ARG A 164 -14.11 5.65 -13.76
C ARG A 164 -13.75 4.22 -13.30
N VAL A 165 -12.65 3.69 -13.79
CA VAL A 165 -12.15 2.35 -13.43
C VAL A 165 -11.17 2.47 -12.27
N PRO A 166 -11.40 1.76 -11.14
CA PRO A 166 -10.47 1.73 -10.02
C PRO A 166 -9.08 1.24 -10.42
N LEU A 167 -8.06 1.75 -9.74
CA LEU A 167 -6.65 1.45 -10.01
C LEU A 167 -6.07 0.50 -8.96
N VAL A 168 -5.34 -0.51 -9.42
CA VAL A 168 -4.55 -1.43 -8.59
C VAL A 168 -3.07 -1.27 -8.98
N PHE A 169 -2.24 -0.93 -7.99
CA PHE A 169 -0.80 -0.81 -8.14
C PHE A 169 -0.12 -2.04 -7.54
N LEU A 170 0.64 -2.78 -8.35
CA LEU A 170 1.50 -3.87 -7.90
C LEU A 170 2.94 -3.33 -7.87
N GLN A 171 3.42 -3.05 -6.68
CA GLN A 171 4.64 -2.28 -6.48
C GLN A 171 5.84 -3.20 -6.22
N ASN A 172 6.79 -3.19 -7.15
CA ASN A 172 8.13 -3.75 -7.00
C ASN A 172 9.11 -2.79 -7.67
N ILE A 173 9.37 -1.66 -7.00
CA ILE A 173 10.13 -0.54 -7.57
C ILE A 173 11.44 -0.30 -6.84
N THR A 174 12.52 -0.27 -7.59
CA THR A 174 13.86 0.12 -7.11
C THR A 174 14.13 1.62 -7.27
N GLY A 175 13.38 2.31 -8.14
CA GLY A 175 13.49 3.74 -8.39
C GLY A 175 13.26 4.11 -9.85
N PHE A 176 13.35 5.40 -10.15
CA PHE A 176 13.50 5.89 -11.51
C PHE A 176 14.95 5.70 -11.98
N MET A 177 15.16 5.49 -13.27
CA MET A 177 16.49 5.39 -13.85
C MET A 177 17.26 6.71 -13.63
N VAL A 178 18.52 6.58 -13.31
CA VAL A 178 19.44 7.70 -13.05
C VAL A 178 20.55 7.76 -14.08
N GLY A 179 21.23 8.89 -14.15
CA GLY A 179 22.40 9.08 -15.01
C GLY A 179 22.21 10.16 -16.08
N ARG A 180 23.32 10.71 -16.54
CA ARG A 180 23.38 11.88 -17.44
C ARG A 180 22.45 11.77 -18.64
N LYS A 181 22.41 10.60 -19.28
CA LYS A 181 21.55 10.35 -20.44
C LYS A 181 20.08 10.56 -20.08
N HIS A 182 19.61 9.90 -19.03
CA HIS A 182 18.19 9.93 -18.63
C HIS A 182 17.77 11.30 -18.09
N GLU A 183 18.67 11.99 -17.39
CA GLU A 183 18.42 13.38 -16.95
C GLU A 183 18.27 14.32 -18.16
N SER A 184 19.16 14.21 -19.15
CA SER A 184 19.08 15.03 -20.38
C SER A 184 17.87 14.69 -21.25
N GLU A 185 17.37 13.46 -21.22
CA GLU A 185 16.15 13.00 -21.88
C GLU A 185 14.87 13.40 -21.10
N GLY A 186 15.01 14.00 -19.92
CA GLY A 186 13.90 14.57 -19.14
C GLY A 186 13.20 13.59 -18.20
N ILE A 187 13.93 12.61 -17.62
CA ILE A 187 13.37 11.65 -16.67
C ILE A 187 12.64 12.34 -15.50
N ALA A 188 13.17 13.46 -14.99
CA ALA A 188 12.56 14.22 -13.91
C ALA A 188 11.16 14.75 -14.29
N LYS A 189 10.99 15.33 -15.49
CA LYS A 189 9.67 15.81 -15.94
C LYS A 189 8.71 14.67 -16.28
N HIS A 190 9.20 13.56 -16.82
CA HIS A 190 8.37 12.40 -17.14
C HIS A 190 7.93 11.68 -15.88
N GLY A 191 8.82 11.53 -14.89
CA GLY A 191 8.48 11.03 -13.57
C GLY A 191 7.46 11.91 -12.85
N ALA A 192 7.64 13.24 -12.92
CA ALA A 192 6.68 14.19 -12.36
C ALA A 192 5.28 14.05 -12.97
N LYS A 193 5.16 13.77 -14.27
CA LYS A 193 3.84 13.51 -14.91
C LYS A 193 3.15 12.30 -14.29
N MET A 194 3.87 11.19 -14.10
CA MET A 194 3.31 10.00 -13.47
C MET A 194 2.89 10.27 -12.03
N VAL A 195 3.74 10.93 -11.25
CA VAL A 195 3.42 11.31 -9.85
C VAL A 195 2.21 12.23 -9.80
N THR A 196 2.10 13.21 -10.71
CA THR A 196 0.93 14.09 -10.81
C THR A 196 -0.34 13.29 -11.14
N ALA A 197 -0.27 12.39 -12.11
CA ALA A 197 -1.42 11.54 -12.46
C ALA A 197 -1.88 10.68 -11.27
N VAL A 198 -0.95 10.08 -10.52
CA VAL A 198 -1.27 9.31 -9.30
C VAL A 198 -1.88 10.20 -8.22
N ALA A 199 -1.30 11.39 -7.97
CA ALA A 199 -1.74 12.29 -6.91
C ALA A 199 -3.15 12.85 -7.18
N THR A 200 -3.47 13.13 -8.44
CA THR A 200 -4.73 13.75 -8.86
C THR A 200 -5.79 12.75 -9.34
N ALA A 201 -5.46 11.45 -9.35
CA ALA A 201 -6.41 10.41 -9.72
C ALA A 201 -7.63 10.40 -8.78
N THR A 202 -8.82 10.46 -9.36
CA THR A 202 -10.11 10.57 -8.64
C THR A 202 -10.79 9.23 -8.41
N VAL A 203 -10.33 8.16 -9.07
CA VAL A 203 -10.84 6.80 -8.84
C VAL A 203 -10.22 6.17 -7.59
N PRO A 204 -10.89 5.19 -6.96
CA PRO A 204 -10.27 4.41 -5.89
C PRO A 204 -8.94 3.80 -6.33
N LYS A 205 -7.92 3.94 -5.49
CA LYS A 205 -6.57 3.40 -5.68
C LYS A 205 -6.26 2.36 -4.61
N PHE A 206 -5.63 1.27 -5.01
CA PHE A 206 -5.19 0.19 -4.12
C PHE A 206 -3.74 -0.14 -4.44
N THR A 207 -2.93 -0.34 -3.42
CA THR A 207 -1.52 -0.67 -3.59
C THR A 207 -1.19 -1.97 -2.87
N VAL A 208 -0.53 -2.88 -3.57
CA VAL A 208 0.11 -4.07 -2.97
C VAL A 208 1.59 -3.97 -3.23
N ILE A 209 2.39 -3.85 -2.17
CA ILE A 209 3.85 -3.92 -2.27
C ILE A 209 4.24 -5.39 -2.29
N ILE A 210 4.56 -5.87 -3.49
CA ILE A 210 4.88 -7.28 -3.77
C ILE A 210 6.38 -7.58 -3.65
N GLY A 211 7.21 -6.54 -3.57
CA GLY A 211 8.67 -6.62 -3.48
C GLY A 211 9.25 -5.32 -2.95
N GLY A 212 10.19 -4.71 -3.68
CA GLY A 212 10.80 -3.45 -3.30
C GLY A 212 9.88 -2.24 -3.44
N SER A 213 10.04 -1.27 -2.55
CA SER A 213 9.40 0.05 -2.63
C SER A 213 10.38 1.11 -2.15
N PHE A 214 11.14 1.68 -3.08
CA PHE A 214 12.27 2.56 -2.77
C PHE A 214 12.15 3.94 -3.41
N GLY A 215 12.47 4.98 -2.63
CA GLY A 215 12.65 6.35 -3.08
C GLY A 215 11.43 6.96 -3.78
N ALA A 216 11.68 7.84 -4.75
CA ALA A 216 10.63 8.52 -5.51
C ALA A 216 9.78 7.56 -6.39
N GLY A 217 10.26 6.35 -6.66
CA GLY A 217 9.48 5.32 -7.33
C GLY A 217 8.21 4.93 -6.55
N ASN A 218 8.30 4.94 -5.22
CA ASN A 218 7.13 4.75 -4.34
C ASN A 218 6.01 5.76 -4.65
N TYR A 219 6.34 7.01 -4.97
CA TYR A 219 5.37 8.06 -5.29
C TYR A 219 4.65 7.77 -6.61
N GLY A 220 5.40 7.44 -7.66
CA GLY A 220 4.82 7.07 -8.97
C GLY A 220 3.97 5.82 -8.93
N MET A 221 4.19 4.94 -7.95
CA MET A 221 3.45 3.69 -7.76
C MET A 221 2.41 3.75 -6.64
N CYS A 222 1.92 4.94 -6.31
CA CYS A 222 0.87 5.15 -5.32
C CYS A 222 1.21 4.62 -3.92
N GLY A 223 2.36 5.03 -3.36
CA GLY A 223 2.68 4.77 -1.96
C GLY A 223 1.72 5.48 -1.00
N ARG A 224 1.90 5.27 0.31
CA ARG A 224 0.99 5.77 1.36
C ARG A 224 0.69 7.27 1.25
N ALA A 225 1.69 8.10 0.91
CA ALA A 225 1.54 9.55 0.77
C ALA A 225 0.54 9.97 -0.32
N TYR A 226 0.20 9.10 -1.27
CA TYR A 226 -0.71 9.36 -2.38
C TYR A 226 -2.11 8.79 -2.16
N SER A 227 -2.45 8.52 -0.91
CA SER A 227 -3.79 8.19 -0.43
C SER A 227 -4.45 7.03 -1.20
N PRO A 228 -3.81 5.84 -1.31
CA PRO A 228 -4.55 4.66 -1.69
C PRO A 228 -5.66 4.41 -0.65
N ARG A 229 -6.78 3.83 -1.08
CA ARG A 229 -7.85 3.39 -0.16
C ARG A 229 -7.33 2.36 0.82
N PHE A 230 -6.49 1.44 0.29
CA PHE A 230 -5.72 0.48 1.08
C PHE A 230 -4.35 0.29 0.47
N LEU A 231 -3.37 0.04 1.33
CA LEU A 231 -2.02 -0.36 0.97
C LEU A 231 -1.65 -1.58 1.80
N TRP A 232 -1.36 -2.68 1.14
CA TRP A 232 -0.91 -3.93 1.77
C TRP A 232 0.51 -4.27 1.36
N MET A 233 1.16 -5.07 2.18
CA MET A 233 2.50 -5.57 1.91
C MET A 233 2.52 -7.10 1.91
N TRP A 234 3.32 -7.69 1.04
CA TRP A 234 3.67 -9.11 1.14
C TRP A 234 4.80 -9.30 2.17
N PRO A 235 4.97 -10.51 2.77
CA PRO A 235 6.01 -10.76 3.77
C PRO A 235 7.45 -10.53 3.29
N ASN A 236 7.70 -10.72 1.98
CA ASN A 236 8.98 -10.47 1.32
C ASN A 236 9.22 -9.02 0.94
N ALA A 237 8.22 -8.14 1.10
CA ALA A 237 8.34 -6.74 0.70
C ALA A 237 9.39 -5.99 1.52
N ARG A 238 9.99 -4.96 0.93
CA ARG A 238 10.91 -4.04 1.60
C ARG A 238 10.58 -2.60 1.21
N ILE A 239 10.49 -1.73 2.20
CA ILE A 239 10.20 -0.30 1.99
C ILE A 239 11.28 0.56 2.64
N SER A 240 11.87 1.48 1.89
CA SER A 240 12.87 2.44 2.39
C SER A 240 13.07 3.61 1.43
N VAL A 241 13.87 4.60 1.85
CA VAL A 241 14.30 5.73 0.97
C VAL A 241 15.12 5.22 -0.22
N MET A 242 15.92 4.16 0.00
CA MET A 242 16.73 3.47 -1.03
C MET A 242 17.09 2.07 -0.53
N GLY A 243 17.60 1.21 -1.40
CA GLY A 243 18.10 -0.10 -1.00
C GLY A 243 19.27 0.01 -0.02
N GLY A 244 19.35 -0.87 0.98
CA GLY A 244 20.40 -0.84 2.01
C GLY A 244 21.82 -0.93 1.45
N GLU A 245 22.05 -1.78 0.46
CA GLU A 245 23.35 -1.89 -0.24
C GLU A 245 23.72 -0.58 -0.94
N GLN A 246 22.77 0.08 -1.58
CA GLN A 246 22.99 1.36 -2.23
C GLN A 246 23.32 2.44 -1.20
N ALA A 247 22.57 2.52 -0.09
CA ALA A 247 22.82 3.48 0.98
C ALA A 247 24.20 3.28 1.59
N ALA A 248 24.56 2.05 1.94
CA ALA A 248 25.87 1.72 2.51
C ALA A 248 27.00 2.06 1.55
N SER A 249 26.84 1.79 0.24
CA SER A 249 27.87 2.08 -0.77
C SER A 249 28.04 3.58 -0.99
N VAL A 250 26.96 4.37 -1.06
CA VAL A 250 27.05 5.83 -1.20
C VAL A 250 27.77 6.44 -0.01
N LEU A 251 27.39 6.05 1.23
CA LEU A 251 28.01 6.58 2.45
C LEU A 251 29.49 6.16 2.56
N ALA A 252 29.83 4.93 2.14
CA ALA A 252 31.20 4.46 2.09
C ALA A 252 32.05 5.25 1.08
N THR A 253 31.50 5.52 -0.12
CA THR A 253 32.19 6.33 -1.12
C THR A 253 32.50 7.73 -0.61
N VAL A 254 31.51 8.43 -0.04
CA VAL A 254 31.71 9.76 0.54
C VAL A 254 32.77 9.74 1.65
N LYS A 255 32.77 8.72 2.50
CA LYS A 255 33.77 8.59 3.58
C LYS A 255 35.15 8.30 3.00
N ARG A 256 35.28 7.41 2.01
CA ARG A 256 36.54 7.09 1.34
C ARG A 256 37.15 8.33 0.70
N ASP A 257 36.37 9.07 -0.10
CA ASP A 257 36.81 10.29 -0.75
C ASP A 257 37.34 11.34 0.27
N GLY A 258 36.67 11.44 1.42
CA GLY A 258 37.09 12.31 2.51
C GLY A 258 38.39 11.88 3.22
N ILE A 259 38.69 10.58 3.27
CA ILE A 259 39.96 10.04 3.81
C ILE A 259 41.08 10.26 2.81
N GLU A 260 40.87 9.93 1.54
CA GLU A 260 41.84 10.07 0.45
C GLU A 260 42.23 11.53 0.22
N ALA A 261 41.28 12.46 0.30
CA ALA A 261 41.54 13.91 0.21
C ALA A 261 42.46 14.43 1.34
N LYS A 262 42.55 13.71 2.45
CA LYS A 262 43.47 14.00 3.57
C LYS A 262 44.78 13.20 3.51
N GLY A 263 45.03 12.45 2.41
CA GLY A 263 46.20 11.61 2.23
C GLY A 263 46.19 10.30 3.00
N GLY A 264 45.03 9.89 3.54
CA GLY A 264 44.84 8.62 4.24
C GLY A 264 44.48 7.48 3.28
N GLN A 265 44.54 6.25 3.81
CA GLN A 265 44.06 5.05 3.13
C GLN A 265 42.93 4.42 3.96
N TRP A 266 42.00 3.77 3.31
CA TRP A 266 40.90 3.04 3.93
C TRP A 266 40.86 1.61 3.41
N SER A 267 41.09 0.65 4.29
CA SER A 267 41.13 -0.76 3.93
C SER A 267 39.73 -1.32 3.60
N ALA A 268 39.70 -2.42 2.86
CA ALA A 268 38.46 -3.14 2.57
C ALA A 268 37.74 -3.63 3.82
N ASP A 269 38.49 -4.06 4.84
CA ASP A 269 37.93 -4.54 6.11
C ASP A 269 37.30 -3.40 6.93
N GLU A 270 37.94 -2.23 6.95
CA GLU A 270 37.36 -1.03 7.57
C GLU A 270 36.10 -0.56 6.85
N GLU A 271 36.09 -0.62 5.50
CA GLU A 271 34.89 -0.31 4.72
C GLU A 271 33.76 -1.31 5.02
N ALA A 272 34.04 -2.60 5.05
CA ALA A 272 33.07 -3.62 5.38
C ALA A 272 32.50 -3.43 6.80
N ALA A 273 33.36 -3.14 7.78
CA ALA A 273 32.94 -2.84 9.13
C ALA A 273 32.06 -1.59 9.22
N PHE A 274 32.33 -0.57 8.41
CA PHE A 274 31.52 0.63 8.32
C PHE A 274 30.15 0.37 7.67
N LYS A 275 30.10 -0.43 6.62
CA LYS A 275 28.85 -0.76 5.92
C LYS A 275 27.91 -1.64 6.74
N LYS A 276 28.44 -2.54 7.53
CA LYS A 276 27.67 -3.55 8.26
C LYS A 276 26.53 -2.97 9.11
N PRO A 277 26.72 -2.01 10.02
CA PRO A 277 25.63 -1.46 10.83
C PRO A 277 24.58 -0.73 9.99
N ILE A 278 24.97 -0.13 8.86
CA ILE A 278 24.05 0.55 7.94
C ILE A 278 23.13 -0.51 7.27
N LEU A 279 23.70 -1.60 6.78
CA LEU A 279 22.95 -2.71 6.17
C LEU A 279 21.96 -3.33 7.17
N GLU A 280 22.41 -3.61 8.39
CA GLU A 280 21.58 -4.16 9.45
C GLU A 280 20.41 -3.23 9.81
N GLN A 281 20.67 -1.93 9.91
CA GLN A 281 19.62 -0.93 10.17
C GLN A 281 18.60 -0.88 9.04
N PHE A 282 19.06 -0.83 7.77
CA PHE A 282 18.16 -0.78 6.62
C PHE A 282 17.31 -2.05 6.51
N GLU A 283 17.91 -3.25 6.69
CA GLU A 283 17.17 -4.51 6.65
C GLU A 283 16.09 -4.56 7.75
N HIS A 284 16.42 -4.15 8.97
CA HIS A 284 15.48 -4.11 10.07
C HIS A 284 14.33 -3.13 9.82
N GLN A 285 14.64 -1.90 9.38
CA GLN A 285 13.64 -0.84 9.20
C GLN A 285 12.82 -0.98 7.91
N ALA A 286 13.36 -1.64 6.88
CA ALA A 286 12.66 -1.90 5.62
C ALA A 286 11.65 -3.05 5.71
N HIS A 287 11.69 -3.84 6.78
CA HIS A 287 10.86 -5.03 6.94
C HIS A 287 9.37 -4.68 7.04
N PRO A 288 8.44 -5.44 6.42
CA PRO A 288 7.01 -5.12 6.43
C PRO A 288 6.42 -5.06 7.84
N TYR A 289 6.84 -5.92 8.78
CA TYR A 289 6.35 -5.84 10.17
C TYR A 289 6.82 -4.57 10.90
N TYR A 290 7.99 -4.02 10.54
CA TYR A 290 8.42 -2.73 11.05
C TYR A 290 7.52 -1.60 10.56
N ALA A 291 7.16 -1.63 9.28
CA ALA A 291 6.23 -0.68 8.66
C ALA A 291 4.81 -0.81 9.23
N SER A 292 4.31 -2.04 9.34
CA SER A 292 2.95 -2.34 9.83
C SER A 292 2.77 -1.93 11.30
N ALA A 293 3.78 -2.17 12.14
CA ALA A 293 3.78 -1.71 13.54
C ALA A 293 3.70 -0.17 13.69
N ARG A 294 3.95 0.58 12.61
CA ARG A 294 3.87 2.04 12.53
C ARG A 294 2.70 2.55 11.72
N LEU A 295 1.80 1.66 11.32
CA LEU A 295 0.61 1.96 10.50
C LEU A 295 0.96 2.59 9.13
N TRP A 296 2.12 2.20 8.56
CA TRP A 296 2.49 2.65 7.21
C TRP A 296 1.79 1.86 6.11
N ASP A 297 1.17 0.74 6.47
CA ASP A 297 0.30 -0.08 5.64
C ASP A 297 -1.01 -0.41 6.37
N ASP A 298 -1.91 -1.10 5.69
CA ASP A 298 -3.18 -1.60 6.23
C ASP A 298 -3.11 -3.10 6.54
N GLY A 299 -1.92 -3.69 6.45
CA GLY A 299 -1.63 -5.05 6.85
C GLY A 299 -0.66 -5.78 5.94
N VAL A 300 0.01 -6.78 6.52
CA VAL A 300 0.80 -7.76 5.79
C VAL A 300 -0.12 -8.92 5.43
N ILE A 301 -0.20 -9.25 4.14
CA ILE A 301 -1.12 -10.25 3.61
C ILE A 301 -0.36 -11.45 3.02
N ASP A 302 -0.97 -12.63 3.08
CA ASP A 302 -0.49 -13.78 2.32
C ASP A 302 -0.61 -13.48 0.81
N PRO A 303 0.44 -13.72 -0.01
CA PRO A 303 0.36 -13.55 -1.46
C PRO A 303 -0.85 -14.23 -2.10
N ALA A 304 -1.20 -15.44 -1.68
CA ALA A 304 -2.35 -16.18 -2.19
C ALA A 304 -3.71 -15.50 -1.90
N ASP A 305 -3.79 -14.70 -0.84
CA ASP A 305 -5.00 -13.94 -0.47
C ASP A 305 -5.16 -12.62 -1.23
N THR A 306 -4.19 -12.21 -2.05
CA THR A 306 -4.17 -10.90 -2.71
C THR A 306 -5.45 -10.61 -3.49
N ARG A 307 -5.94 -11.56 -4.28
CA ARG A 307 -7.21 -11.42 -5.01
C ARG A 307 -8.39 -11.13 -4.09
N ARG A 308 -8.53 -11.91 -3.02
CA ARG A 308 -9.62 -11.77 -2.05
C ARG A 308 -9.59 -10.43 -1.32
N VAL A 309 -8.40 -10.01 -0.88
CA VAL A 309 -8.20 -8.76 -0.15
C VAL A 309 -8.49 -7.56 -1.06
N LEU A 310 -8.00 -7.58 -2.31
CA LEU A 310 -8.32 -6.56 -3.31
C LEU A 310 -9.81 -6.48 -3.60
N ALA A 311 -10.49 -7.61 -3.75
CA ALA A 311 -11.94 -7.66 -4.00
C ALA A 311 -12.74 -7.04 -2.84
N LEU A 312 -12.38 -7.33 -1.60
CA LEU A 312 -12.99 -6.73 -0.42
C LEU A 312 -12.78 -5.21 -0.38
N GLY A 313 -11.55 -4.75 -0.63
CA GLY A 313 -11.23 -3.33 -0.69
C GLY A 313 -11.99 -2.60 -1.81
N LEU A 314 -12.02 -3.17 -3.02
CA LEU A 314 -12.80 -2.67 -4.15
C LEU A 314 -14.28 -2.55 -3.78
N SER A 315 -14.85 -3.64 -3.26
CA SER A 315 -16.25 -3.67 -2.84
C SER A 315 -16.55 -2.61 -1.78
N ALA A 316 -15.68 -2.43 -0.79
CA ALA A 316 -15.83 -1.40 0.25
C ALA A 316 -15.78 0.02 -0.35
N SER A 317 -14.85 0.29 -1.26
CA SER A 317 -14.68 1.61 -1.87
C SER A 317 -15.87 2.04 -2.73
N LEU A 318 -16.61 1.09 -3.30
CA LEU A 318 -17.79 1.37 -4.14
C LEU A 318 -19.03 1.81 -3.34
N ASN A 319 -18.95 1.92 -2.02
CA ASN A 319 -19.98 2.58 -1.21
C ASN A 319 -19.94 4.12 -1.35
N ALA A 320 -18.84 4.68 -1.81
CA ALA A 320 -18.71 6.11 -2.11
C ALA A 320 -18.79 6.37 -3.62
N PRO A 321 -19.35 7.49 -4.08
CA PRO A 321 -19.42 7.82 -5.49
C PRO A 321 -18.04 8.05 -6.11
N ILE A 322 -17.83 7.57 -7.33
CA ILE A 322 -16.66 7.92 -8.14
C ILE A 322 -17.00 9.19 -8.90
N PRO A 323 -16.18 10.27 -8.81
CA PRO A 323 -16.43 11.51 -9.53
C PRO A 323 -16.62 11.31 -11.03
N GLU A 324 -17.60 12.00 -11.61
CA GLU A 324 -17.91 11.86 -13.04
C GLU A 324 -16.81 12.44 -13.94
N ARG A 325 -16.16 13.50 -13.49
CA ARG A 325 -15.13 14.20 -14.26
C ARG A 325 -13.82 14.23 -13.47
N PRO A 326 -12.74 13.68 -14.03
CA PRO A 326 -11.41 13.81 -13.45
C PRO A 326 -10.88 15.24 -13.63
N GLN A 327 -10.04 15.69 -12.67
CA GLN A 327 -9.37 16.98 -12.73
C GLN A 327 -7.88 16.74 -12.45
N PHE A 328 -7.06 16.83 -13.50
CA PHE A 328 -5.62 16.53 -13.39
C PHE A 328 -4.75 17.78 -13.17
N GLY A 329 -5.29 18.97 -13.34
CA GLY A 329 -4.51 20.20 -13.29
C GLY A 329 -3.57 20.33 -14.50
N VAL A 330 -2.45 21.05 -14.28
CA VAL A 330 -1.45 21.30 -15.33
C VAL A 330 -0.23 20.41 -15.12
N PHE A 331 0.04 19.58 -16.10
CA PHE A 331 1.24 18.73 -16.10
C PHE A 331 2.48 19.54 -16.50
N ARG A 332 3.64 19.17 -15.93
CA ARG A 332 4.94 19.69 -16.36
C ARG A 332 5.23 19.20 -17.79
N MET A 333 5.51 20.13 -18.72
CA MET A 333 5.77 19.82 -20.14
C MET A 333 7.27 19.75 -20.43
#